data_90d6cd48c8dde217507716fe46c840c0
#
_entry.id   90d6cd48c8dde217507716fe46c840c0
#
_cell.length_a   1.000
_cell.length_b   1.000
_cell.length_c   1.000
_cell.angle_alpha   90.00
_cell.angle_beta   90.00
_cell.angle_gamma   90.00
#
_symmetry.space_group_name_H-M   'P 1'
#
loop_
_entity.id
_entity.type
_entity.pdbx_description
1 polymer ?
#
loop_
_entity_poly.entity_id
_entity_poly.type
_entity_poly.pdbx_seq_one_letter_code
_entity_poly.pdbx_strand_id
1 'polypeptide(L)'
;MIRPSRPAAARRAAAVTVLALAAAGCGIRGTSVPVDAGDAPSRVSCHAPEAGASVVERVRVYLVCGSTLVPVERAVPRPQGTPGAAVRLPAARALLAELQKPPTAEETRAGFTSAVPEALQVDGPRAGDAPEALRLSVEPDDLPSFALAQLVCTYGRSAALGRTGGALLGGPGGAAAHRYDCSPDVQANPNAAQQAGWGDPQSQEG
;
A
#
# COMPACT_ATOMS: atom_id res chain seq x y z
N MET A 1 -74.57 35.55 -22.56
CA MET A 1 -73.15 35.33 -22.11
C MET A 1 -72.53 34.27 -23.00
N ILE A 2 -71.75 34.68 -23.98
CA ILE A 2 -71.17 33.80 -25.01
C ILE A 2 -69.72 33.50 -24.58
N ARG A 3 -69.38 32.24 -24.28
CA ARG A 3 -68.04 31.80 -24.01
C ARG A 3 -67.29 31.58 -25.34
N PRO A 4 -66.14 32.19 -25.59
CA PRO A 4 -65.37 31.88 -26.75
C PRO A 4 -64.65 30.53 -26.59
N SER A 5 -64.97 29.61 -27.48
CA SER A 5 -64.26 28.33 -27.65
C SER A 5 -62.87 28.58 -28.21
N ARG A 6 -61.81 28.25 -27.49
CA ARG A 6 -60.42 28.29 -27.96
C ARG A 6 -60.23 27.26 -29.09
N PRO A 7 -59.65 27.60 -30.20
CA PRO A 7 -59.52 26.70 -31.35
C PRO A 7 -58.52 25.58 -31.03
N ALA A 8 -58.88 24.34 -31.35
CA ALA A 8 -58.11 23.12 -31.16
C ALA A 8 -56.72 23.17 -31.86
N ALA A 9 -56.50 24.09 -32.78
CA ALA A 9 -55.23 24.29 -33.47
C ALA A 9 -54.07 24.72 -32.52
N ALA A 10 -54.37 25.55 -31.49
CA ALA A 10 -53.36 26.02 -30.54
C ALA A 10 -52.79 24.89 -29.66
N ARG A 11 -53.58 23.88 -29.34
CA ARG A 11 -53.15 22.72 -28.53
C ARG A 11 -52.25 21.76 -29.31
N ARG A 12 -52.44 21.65 -30.64
CA ARG A 12 -51.63 20.79 -31.49
C ARG A 12 -50.27 21.39 -31.74
N ALA A 13 -50.18 22.71 -31.88
CA ALA A 13 -48.88 23.43 -32.05
C ALA A 13 -48.02 23.31 -30.80
N ALA A 14 -48.59 23.44 -29.60
CA ALA A 14 -47.84 23.29 -28.35
C ALA A 14 -47.35 21.86 -28.11
N ALA A 15 -48.09 20.83 -28.52
CA ALA A 15 -47.70 19.45 -28.35
C ALA A 15 -46.51 19.09 -29.28
N VAL A 16 -46.47 19.63 -30.52
CA VAL A 16 -45.36 19.36 -31.46
C VAL A 16 -44.09 20.08 -31.01
N THR A 17 -44.18 21.26 -30.41
CA THR A 17 -42.99 22.00 -29.95
C THR A 17 -42.33 21.30 -28.76
N VAL A 18 -43.13 20.72 -27.84
CA VAL A 18 -42.57 19.95 -26.68
C VAL A 18 -41.92 18.68 -27.15
N LEU A 19 -42.46 17.99 -28.15
CA LEU A 19 -41.84 16.75 -28.66
C LEU A 19 -40.53 17.04 -29.41
N ALA A 20 -40.40 18.18 -30.10
CA ALA A 20 -39.17 18.57 -30.77
C ALA A 20 -38.01 18.95 -29.83
N LEU A 21 -38.34 19.50 -28.64
CA LEU A 21 -37.31 19.79 -27.62
C LEU A 21 -36.83 18.51 -26.86
N ALA A 22 -37.65 17.47 -26.78
CA ALA A 22 -37.26 16.20 -26.16
C ALA A 22 -36.30 15.37 -27.04
N ALA A 23 -36.20 15.65 -28.34
CA ALA A 23 -35.31 14.97 -29.27
C ALA A 23 -33.90 15.61 -29.38
N ALA A 24 -33.64 16.71 -28.68
CA ALA A 24 -32.32 17.32 -28.55
C ALA A 24 -31.50 16.56 -27.45
N GLY A 25 -31.56 15.25 -27.48
CA GLY A 25 -30.71 14.39 -26.64
C GLY A 25 -29.24 14.62 -26.99
N CYS A 26 -28.41 14.81 -25.99
CA CYS A 26 -26.96 14.93 -26.07
C CYS A 26 -26.38 13.86 -27.00
N GLY A 27 -26.13 14.20 -28.23
CA GLY A 27 -25.35 13.40 -29.15
C GLY A 27 -23.92 13.35 -28.60
N ILE A 28 -23.53 12.26 -27.97
CA ILE A 28 -22.15 11.94 -27.70
C ILE A 28 -21.48 11.82 -29.06
N ARG A 29 -20.84 12.88 -29.49
CA ARG A 29 -19.97 12.82 -30.68
C ARG A 29 -18.85 11.85 -30.32
N GLY A 30 -18.86 10.68 -30.91
CA GLY A 30 -17.68 9.83 -31.00
C GLY A 30 -16.61 10.60 -31.75
N THR A 31 -15.69 11.25 -31.04
CA THR A 31 -14.44 11.69 -31.65
C THR A 31 -13.67 10.42 -31.97
N SER A 32 -13.50 10.11 -33.25
CA SER A 32 -12.51 9.15 -33.70
C SER A 32 -11.13 9.74 -33.39
N VAL A 33 -10.66 9.53 -32.16
CA VAL A 33 -9.26 9.72 -31.85
C VAL A 33 -8.55 8.58 -32.58
N PRO A 34 -7.58 8.81 -33.48
CA PRO A 34 -6.71 7.75 -33.94
C PRO A 34 -5.92 7.29 -32.71
N VAL A 35 -6.37 6.23 -32.12
CA VAL A 35 -5.63 5.53 -31.06
C VAL A 35 -4.60 4.71 -31.81
N ASP A 36 -3.47 5.31 -32.11
CA ASP A 36 -2.24 4.54 -32.30
C ASP A 36 -1.82 4.11 -30.89
N ALA A 37 -2.62 3.22 -30.31
CA ALA A 37 -2.27 2.51 -29.11
C ALA A 37 -1.17 1.54 -29.55
N GLY A 38 0.09 1.95 -29.40
CA GLY A 38 1.21 1.03 -29.53
C GLY A 38 0.94 -0.27 -28.79
N ASP A 39 1.79 -1.25 -28.93
CA ASP A 39 1.67 -2.56 -28.28
C ASP A 39 1.15 -2.41 -26.86
N ALA A 40 0.13 -3.19 -26.51
CA ALA A 40 -0.45 -3.15 -25.18
C ALA A 40 0.67 -3.31 -24.13
N PRO A 41 0.73 -2.42 -23.12
CA PRO A 41 1.78 -2.50 -22.12
C PRO A 41 1.81 -3.91 -21.53
N SER A 42 2.98 -4.55 -21.56
CA SER A 42 3.17 -5.88 -21.00
C SER A 42 2.73 -5.87 -19.56
N ARG A 43 1.84 -6.78 -19.19
CA ARG A 43 1.44 -6.93 -17.79
C ARG A 43 2.66 -7.36 -16.98
N VAL A 44 2.92 -6.68 -15.87
CA VAL A 44 3.95 -7.09 -14.91
C VAL A 44 3.62 -8.48 -14.42
N SER A 45 4.63 -9.34 -14.32
CA SER A 45 4.41 -10.75 -13.95
C SER A 45 4.14 -10.92 -12.45
N CYS A 46 4.71 -10.03 -11.61
CA CYS A 46 4.70 -10.12 -10.14
C CYS A 46 5.19 -11.49 -9.61
N HIS A 47 5.91 -12.25 -10.43
CA HIS A 47 6.58 -13.47 -9.98
C HIS A 47 7.91 -13.10 -9.37
N ALA A 48 8.03 -13.35 -8.07
CA ALA A 48 9.31 -13.16 -7.38
C ALA A 48 10.35 -14.10 -8.01
N PRO A 49 11.57 -13.60 -8.33
CA PRO A 49 12.65 -14.46 -8.78
C PRO A 49 12.93 -15.55 -7.74
N GLU A 50 13.19 -16.77 -8.20
CA GLU A 50 13.61 -17.83 -7.29
C GLU A 50 15.00 -17.48 -6.72
N ALA A 51 15.07 -17.39 -5.39
CA ALA A 51 16.34 -17.16 -4.74
C ALA A 51 17.23 -18.40 -4.95
N GLY A 52 18.35 -18.22 -5.65
CA GLY A 52 19.31 -19.29 -5.91
C GLY A 52 19.73 -20.05 -4.64
N ALA A 53 20.18 -21.29 -4.79
CA ALA A 53 20.59 -22.17 -3.70
C ALA A 53 21.93 -21.70 -3.07
N SER A 54 21.90 -20.63 -2.28
CA SER A 54 23.07 -20.16 -1.53
C SER A 54 22.95 -20.46 -0.04
N VAL A 55 24.11 -20.67 0.62
CA VAL A 55 24.24 -21.00 2.06
C VAL A 55 24.00 -19.79 2.97
N VAL A 56 23.48 -18.68 2.45
CA VAL A 56 23.18 -17.45 3.19
C VAL A 56 21.79 -17.49 3.80
N GLU A 57 21.63 -16.81 4.92
CA GLU A 57 20.32 -16.64 5.54
C GLU A 57 19.41 -15.86 4.59
N ARG A 58 18.18 -16.34 4.46
CA ARG A 58 17.17 -15.69 3.63
C ARG A 58 16.17 -14.97 4.49
N VAL A 59 15.90 -13.73 4.15
CA VAL A 59 14.84 -12.93 4.74
C VAL A 59 13.77 -12.68 3.71
N ARG A 60 12.55 -12.63 4.19
CA ARG A 60 11.39 -12.27 3.38
C ARG A 60 11.11 -10.79 3.55
N VAL A 61 11.16 -10.04 2.45
CA VAL A 61 10.75 -8.65 2.37
C VAL A 61 9.52 -8.53 1.49
N TYR A 62 8.68 -7.54 1.74
CA TYR A 62 7.48 -7.29 0.93
C TYR A 62 7.75 -6.11 -0.01
N LEU A 63 7.73 -6.36 -1.30
CA LEU A 63 7.87 -5.35 -2.33
C LEU A 63 6.53 -5.04 -2.99
N VAL A 64 6.43 -3.85 -3.56
CA VAL A 64 5.26 -3.44 -4.33
C VAL A 64 5.34 -4.03 -5.74
N CYS A 65 4.27 -4.67 -6.18
CA CYS A 65 4.08 -5.03 -7.58
C CYS A 65 2.68 -4.62 -8.04
N GLY A 66 2.61 -3.70 -8.99
CA GLY A 66 1.35 -3.05 -9.34
C GLY A 66 0.77 -2.29 -8.14
N SER A 67 -0.38 -2.72 -7.63
CA SER A 67 -1.05 -2.13 -6.48
C SER A 67 -1.02 -3.01 -5.22
N THR A 68 -0.24 -4.09 -5.22
CA THR A 68 -0.23 -5.08 -4.13
C THR A 68 1.16 -5.27 -3.55
N LEU A 69 1.22 -5.88 -2.37
CA LEU A 69 2.47 -6.32 -1.76
C LEU A 69 2.70 -7.80 -2.04
N VAL A 70 3.89 -8.12 -2.52
CA VAL A 70 4.29 -9.49 -2.81
C VAL A 70 5.57 -9.81 -2.04
N PRO A 71 5.63 -10.96 -1.34
CA PRO A 71 6.84 -11.38 -0.64
C PRO A 71 7.94 -11.77 -1.63
N VAL A 72 9.13 -11.28 -1.38
CA VAL A 72 10.36 -11.60 -2.12
C VAL A 72 11.41 -12.08 -1.13
N GLU A 73 12.15 -13.12 -1.49
CA GLU A 73 13.25 -13.62 -0.66
C GLU A 73 14.57 -12.98 -1.08
N ARG A 74 15.26 -12.38 -0.12
CA ARG A 74 16.57 -11.77 -0.32
C ARG A 74 17.60 -12.43 0.58
N ALA A 75 18.80 -12.61 0.05
CA ALA A 75 19.93 -13.12 0.82
C ALA A 75 20.54 -12.00 1.66
N VAL A 76 20.62 -12.19 2.96
CA VAL A 76 21.28 -11.25 3.87
C VAL A 76 22.46 -11.92 4.56
N PRO A 77 23.51 -11.13 4.90
CA PRO A 77 24.55 -11.62 5.81
C PRO A 77 23.91 -12.04 7.14
N ARG A 78 24.23 -13.24 7.61
CA ARG A 78 23.71 -13.71 8.91
C ARG A 78 24.18 -12.77 10.03
N PRO A 79 23.27 -12.21 10.82
CA PRO A 79 23.67 -11.51 12.03
C PRO A 79 24.41 -12.48 12.95
N GLN A 80 25.66 -12.18 13.27
CA GLN A 80 26.40 -12.97 14.24
C GLN A 80 25.96 -12.54 15.65
N GLY A 81 25.30 -13.42 16.40
CA GLY A 81 24.88 -13.13 17.75
C GLY A 81 23.87 -14.12 18.31
N THR A 82 23.73 -14.12 19.63
CA THR A 82 22.78 -14.96 20.36
C THR A 82 21.34 -14.50 20.14
N PRO A 83 20.36 -15.41 19.94
CA PRO A 83 18.95 -15.02 19.82
C PRO A 83 18.46 -14.31 21.09
N GLY A 84 17.72 -13.23 20.92
CA GLY A 84 17.14 -12.48 22.04
C GLY A 84 16.84 -11.02 21.67
N ALA A 85 16.47 -10.22 22.65
CA ALA A 85 16.17 -8.80 22.48
C ALA A 85 17.33 -8.01 21.84
N ALA A 86 18.58 -8.43 22.09
CA ALA A 86 19.79 -7.85 21.49
C ALA A 86 19.86 -8.00 19.95
N VAL A 87 19.13 -8.94 19.35
CA VAL A 87 19.14 -9.19 17.88
C VAL A 87 18.02 -8.42 17.18
N ARG A 88 16.99 -8.01 17.92
CA ARG A 88 15.77 -7.42 17.35
C ARG A 88 16.04 -6.14 16.55
N LEU A 89 16.70 -5.16 17.14
CA LEU A 89 17.01 -3.89 16.46
C LEU A 89 17.98 -4.08 15.28
N PRO A 90 19.08 -4.82 15.41
CA PRO A 90 19.91 -5.16 14.25
C PRO A 90 19.15 -5.85 13.12
N ALA A 91 18.23 -6.76 13.44
CA ALA A 91 17.39 -7.42 12.46
C ALA A 91 16.42 -6.44 11.78
N ALA A 92 15.78 -5.55 12.54
CA ALA A 92 14.91 -4.52 11.99
C ALA A 92 15.67 -3.58 11.03
N ARG A 93 16.87 -3.17 11.42
CA ARG A 93 17.74 -2.33 10.56
C ARG A 93 18.18 -3.06 9.29
N ALA A 94 18.51 -4.33 9.38
CA ALA A 94 18.89 -5.13 8.22
C ALA A 94 17.71 -5.29 7.24
N LEU A 95 16.51 -5.55 7.76
CA LEU A 95 15.29 -5.65 6.94
C LEU A 95 14.93 -4.31 6.29
N LEU A 96 15.07 -3.20 7.04
CA LEU A 96 14.87 -1.86 6.48
C LEU A 96 15.87 -1.59 5.34
N ALA A 97 17.14 -1.90 5.55
CA ALA A 97 18.16 -1.74 4.52
C ALA A 97 17.84 -2.57 3.25
N GLU A 98 17.27 -3.78 3.41
CA GLU A 98 16.85 -4.58 2.26
C GLU A 98 15.65 -3.94 1.51
N LEU A 99 14.72 -3.31 2.22
CA LEU A 99 13.62 -2.57 1.60
C LEU A 99 14.08 -1.29 0.88
N GLN A 100 15.13 -0.66 1.39
CA GLN A 100 15.72 0.56 0.81
C GLN A 100 16.60 0.29 -0.41
N LYS A 101 17.10 -0.94 -0.56
CA LYS A 101 17.86 -1.31 -1.77
C LYS A 101 16.96 -1.24 -3.00
N PRO A 102 17.47 -0.69 -4.11
CA PRO A 102 16.78 -0.79 -5.38
C PRO A 102 16.45 -2.26 -5.71
N PRO A 103 15.30 -2.52 -6.33
CA PRO A 103 15.00 -3.85 -6.83
C PRO A 103 16.11 -4.33 -7.80
N THR A 104 16.42 -5.61 -7.75
CA THR A 104 17.36 -6.22 -8.71
C THR A 104 16.84 -6.08 -10.13
N ALA A 105 17.71 -6.32 -11.13
CA ALA A 105 17.29 -6.27 -12.53
C ALA A 105 16.17 -7.29 -12.85
N GLU A 106 16.13 -8.42 -12.14
CA GLU A 106 15.08 -9.42 -12.29
C GLU A 106 13.78 -8.98 -11.62
N GLU A 107 13.86 -8.45 -10.40
CA GLU A 107 12.71 -7.87 -9.69
C GLU A 107 12.11 -6.70 -10.50
N THR A 108 12.97 -5.82 -11.05
CA THR A 108 12.52 -4.70 -11.89
C THR A 108 11.80 -5.18 -13.15
N ARG A 109 12.34 -6.21 -13.83
CA ARG A 109 11.69 -6.79 -15.01
C ARG A 109 10.34 -7.46 -14.68
N ALA A 110 10.22 -8.01 -13.47
CA ALA A 110 8.98 -8.57 -12.97
C ALA A 110 7.98 -7.52 -12.49
N GLY A 111 8.38 -6.24 -12.43
CA GLY A 111 7.52 -5.11 -12.05
C GLY A 111 7.55 -4.75 -10.56
N PHE A 112 8.55 -5.22 -9.83
CA PHE A 112 8.71 -4.88 -8.42
C PHE A 112 9.32 -3.49 -8.21
N THR A 113 8.84 -2.80 -7.18
CA THR A 113 9.36 -1.51 -6.71
C THR A 113 9.39 -1.46 -5.19
N SER A 114 10.13 -0.52 -4.63
CA SER A 114 10.05 -0.16 -3.21
C SER A 114 9.62 1.29 -3.07
N ALA A 115 8.74 1.54 -2.11
CA ALA A 115 8.28 2.89 -1.75
C ALA A 115 8.94 3.40 -0.46
N VAL A 116 9.79 2.58 0.18
CA VAL A 116 10.45 2.93 1.45
C VAL A 116 11.49 4.00 1.23
N PRO A 117 11.41 5.17 1.91
CA PRO A 117 12.38 6.24 1.75
C PRO A 117 13.80 5.81 2.16
N GLU A 118 14.80 6.17 1.37
CA GLU A 118 16.20 5.85 1.65
C GLU A 118 16.70 6.47 2.97
N ALA A 119 16.20 7.65 3.34
CA ALA A 119 16.59 8.35 4.56
C ALA A 119 15.89 7.83 5.84
N LEU A 120 14.92 6.92 5.69
CA LEU A 120 14.19 6.38 6.84
C LEU A 120 15.15 5.58 7.73
N GLN A 121 15.01 5.78 9.05
CA GLN A 121 15.79 5.04 10.05
C GLN A 121 14.84 4.36 11.03
N VAL A 122 15.34 3.31 11.69
CA VAL A 122 14.64 2.59 12.74
C VAL A 122 15.51 2.46 13.98
N ASP A 123 14.92 2.74 15.12
CA ASP A 123 15.52 2.64 16.44
C ASP A 123 14.71 1.70 17.34
N GLY A 124 15.30 1.33 18.47
CA GLY A 124 14.67 0.51 19.48
C GLY A 124 13.61 1.28 20.29
N PRO A 125 12.94 0.57 21.22
CA PRO A 125 11.95 1.15 22.09
C PRO A 125 12.57 2.22 23.01
N ARG A 126 11.76 3.21 23.35
CA ARG A 126 12.08 4.25 24.33
C ARG A 126 11.53 3.87 25.71
N ALA A 127 11.87 4.66 26.70
CA ALA A 127 11.27 4.52 28.03
C ALA A 127 9.75 4.68 27.96
N GLY A 128 9.03 3.68 28.46
CA GLY A 128 7.57 3.60 28.41
C GLY A 128 6.99 2.86 27.18
N ASP A 129 7.82 2.48 26.22
CA ASP A 129 7.37 1.63 25.11
C ASP A 129 7.41 0.14 25.53
N ALA A 130 6.59 -0.66 24.88
CA ALA A 130 6.71 -2.11 24.94
C ALA A 130 8.07 -2.55 24.34
N PRO A 131 8.70 -3.62 24.86
CA PRO A 131 10.03 -4.07 24.42
C PRO A 131 10.13 -4.41 22.93
N GLU A 132 9.02 -4.75 22.33
CA GLU A 132 8.93 -5.06 20.88
C GLU A 132 8.72 -3.84 20.00
N ALA A 133 8.51 -2.66 20.54
CA ALA A 133 8.31 -1.46 19.77
C ALA A 133 9.57 -1.07 18.95
N LEU A 134 9.32 -0.55 17.77
CA LEU A 134 10.34 0.02 16.90
C LEU A 134 9.97 1.49 16.63
N ARG A 135 10.95 2.36 16.75
CA ARG A 135 10.77 3.80 16.50
C ARG A 135 11.35 4.18 15.14
N LEU A 136 10.50 4.78 14.31
CA LEU A 136 10.92 5.32 13.02
C LEU A 136 11.40 6.77 13.18
N SER A 137 12.25 7.22 12.26
CA SER A 137 12.71 8.61 12.21
C SER A 137 11.65 9.62 11.76
N VAL A 138 10.48 9.13 11.30
CA VAL A 138 9.28 9.91 10.97
C VAL A 138 8.06 9.26 11.63
N GLU A 139 6.97 10.00 11.75
CA GLU A 139 5.72 9.38 12.22
C GLU A 139 5.23 8.33 11.21
N PRO A 140 4.77 7.15 11.65
CA PRO A 140 4.30 6.11 10.73
C PRO A 140 3.23 6.60 9.76
N ASP A 141 2.33 7.47 10.21
CA ASP A 141 1.23 8.00 9.40
C ASP A 141 1.69 9.04 8.36
N ASP A 142 2.90 9.60 8.53
CA ASP A 142 3.52 10.51 7.56
C ASP A 142 4.23 9.75 6.42
N LEU A 143 4.39 8.43 6.55
CA LEU A 143 4.95 7.62 5.48
C LEU A 143 3.96 7.46 4.32
N PRO A 144 4.45 7.34 3.07
CA PRO A 144 3.61 6.82 2.00
C PRO A 144 2.97 5.50 2.41
N SER A 145 1.69 5.31 2.13
CA SER A 145 0.94 4.12 2.56
C SER A 145 1.58 2.80 2.11
N PHE A 146 2.15 2.78 0.91
CA PHE A 146 2.90 1.63 0.40
C PHE A 146 4.19 1.37 1.19
N ALA A 147 4.89 2.41 1.63
CA ALA A 147 6.08 2.26 2.46
C ALA A 147 5.74 1.70 3.84
N LEU A 148 4.69 2.24 4.48
CA LEU A 148 4.20 1.73 5.75
C LEU A 148 3.79 0.27 5.64
N ALA A 149 3.01 -0.09 4.62
CA ALA A 149 2.58 -1.47 4.39
C ALA A 149 3.77 -2.43 4.15
N GLN A 150 4.80 -2.00 3.41
CA GLN A 150 6.03 -2.77 3.21
C GLN A 150 6.74 -3.04 4.54
N LEU A 151 6.90 -2.04 5.38
CA LEU A 151 7.51 -2.17 6.71
C LEU A 151 6.71 -3.11 7.61
N VAL A 152 5.41 -2.86 7.72
CA VAL A 152 4.50 -3.63 8.56
C VAL A 152 4.51 -5.12 8.18
N CYS A 153 4.42 -5.43 6.89
CA CYS A 153 4.42 -6.81 6.43
C CYS A 153 5.80 -7.47 6.55
N THR A 154 6.87 -6.74 6.26
CA THR A 154 8.23 -7.26 6.38
C THR A 154 8.59 -7.56 7.83
N TYR A 155 8.30 -6.64 8.74
CA TYR A 155 8.58 -6.82 10.17
C TYR A 155 7.66 -7.86 10.81
N GLY A 156 6.36 -7.79 10.55
CA GLY A 156 5.37 -8.69 11.14
C GLY A 156 5.51 -10.14 10.71
N ARG A 157 6.13 -10.40 9.57
CA ARG A 157 6.39 -11.76 9.07
C ARG A 157 7.82 -12.25 9.33
N SER A 158 8.69 -11.40 9.89
CA SER A 158 10.06 -11.76 10.21
C SER A 158 10.16 -12.69 11.41
N ALA A 159 10.89 -13.79 11.25
CA ALA A 159 11.19 -14.70 12.36
C ALA A 159 12.03 -14.02 13.45
N ALA A 160 12.97 -13.15 13.05
CA ALA A 160 13.83 -12.42 13.98
C ALA A 160 13.04 -11.39 14.81
N LEU A 161 11.87 -10.96 14.35
CA LEU A 161 10.99 -10.02 15.05
C LEU A 161 9.76 -10.70 15.70
N GLY A 162 9.70 -12.02 15.71
CA GLY A 162 8.71 -12.79 16.47
C GLY A 162 7.49 -13.26 15.66
N ARG A 163 7.39 -12.97 14.35
CA ARG A 163 6.26 -13.39 13.48
C ARG A 163 4.89 -13.03 14.06
N THR A 164 4.76 -11.85 14.59
CA THR A 164 3.54 -11.38 15.26
C THR A 164 2.38 -11.05 14.31
N GLY A 165 2.61 -11.16 13.00
CA GLY A 165 1.63 -10.80 11.98
C GLY A 165 1.50 -9.30 11.72
N GLY A 166 2.16 -8.47 12.51
CA GLY A 166 2.19 -7.02 12.39
C GLY A 166 3.42 -6.44 13.07
N ALA A 167 3.52 -5.12 13.13
CA ALA A 167 4.61 -4.40 13.75
C ALA A 167 4.09 -3.35 14.72
N LEU A 168 4.75 -3.20 15.86
CA LEU A 168 4.51 -2.11 16.81
C LEU A 168 5.45 -0.97 16.46
N LEU A 169 4.90 0.10 15.86
CA LEU A 169 5.66 1.21 15.31
C LEU A 169 5.30 2.52 15.99
N GLY A 170 6.29 3.33 16.26
CA GLY A 170 6.12 4.70 16.73
C GLY A 170 7.04 5.65 15.97
N GLY A 171 6.74 6.93 16.03
CA GLY A 171 7.54 7.98 15.42
C GLY A 171 8.62 8.56 16.35
N PRO A 172 9.26 9.68 15.93
CA PRO A 172 10.28 10.35 16.71
C PRO A 172 9.71 11.10 17.91
N GLY A 173 8.40 11.35 17.93
CA GLY A 173 7.69 12.06 18.97
C GLY A 173 7.51 11.26 20.27
N GLY A 174 6.78 11.84 21.22
CA GLY A 174 6.43 11.20 22.51
C GLY A 174 5.14 10.37 22.46
N ALA A 175 4.49 10.27 21.31
CA ALA A 175 3.28 9.45 21.15
C ALA A 175 3.59 7.96 21.38
N ALA A 176 2.61 7.23 21.90
CA ALA A 176 2.73 5.78 22.06
C ALA A 176 2.97 5.09 20.71
N ALA A 177 3.69 3.98 20.71
CA ALA A 177 3.78 3.13 19.53
C ALA A 177 2.44 2.41 19.30
N HIS A 178 2.00 2.33 18.05
CA HIS A 178 0.77 1.68 17.63
C HIS A 178 1.06 0.38 16.90
N ARG A 179 0.14 -0.57 17.03
CA ARG A 179 0.23 -1.84 16.31
C ARG A 179 -0.40 -1.72 14.94
N TYR A 180 0.37 -2.06 13.92
CA TYR A 180 -0.06 -2.14 12.53
C TYR A 180 -0.03 -3.61 12.10
N ASP A 181 -1.15 -4.14 11.61
CA ASP A 181 -1.24 -5.54 11.22
C ASP A 181 -1.06 -5.74 9.72
N CYS A 182 -0.26 -6.75 9.36
CA CYS A 182 -0.11 -7.21 7.99
C CYS A 182 -1.22 -8.21 7.65
N SER A 183 -2.42 -7.70 7.39
CA SER A 183 -3.56 -8.51 6.95
C SER A 183 -3.48 -8.82 5.45
N PRO A 184 -4.25 -9.81 4.96
CA PRO A 184 -4.44 -10.01 3.52
C PRO A 184 -4.98 -8.77 2.80
N ASP A 185 -5.80 -7.95 3.50
CA ASP A 185 -6.34 -6.72 2.96
C ASP A 185 -5.24 -5.65 2.76
N VAL A 186 -4.35 -5.48 3.73
CA VAL A 186 -3.16 -4.60 3.61
C VAL A 186 -2.24 -5.07 2.47
N GLN A 187 -2.09 -6.37 2.26
CA GLN A 187 -1.28 -6.88 1.17
C GLN A 187 -1.92 -6.63 -0.20
N ALA A 188 -3.24 -6.77 -0.30
CA ALA A 188 -3.99 -6.53 -1.54
C ALA A 188 -4.21 -5.02 -1.81
N ASN A 189 -4.32 -4.22 -0.75
CA ASN A 189 -4.54 -2.79 -0.80
C ASN A 189 -3.65 -2.08 0.25
N PRO A 190 -2.40 -1.75 -0.09
CA PRO A 190 -1.46 -1.12 0.83
C PRO A 190 -1.94 0.20 1.44
N ASN A 191 -2.90 0.89 0.82
CA ASN A 191 -3.49 2.09 1.39
C ASN A 191 -4.26 1.83 2.70
N ALA A 192 -4.67 0.59 2.94
CA ALA A 192 -5.31 0.20 4.20
C ALA A 192 -4.33 0.20 5.39
N ALA A 193 -3.01 0.22 5.16
CA ALA A 193 -2.02 0.20 6.23
C ALA A 193 -2.13 1.39 7.19
N GLN A 194 -2.41 2.57 6.68
CA GLN A 194 -2.60 3.78 7.51
C GLN A 194 -3.83 3.67 8.42
N GLN A 195 -4.85 2.94 8.01
CA GLN A 195 -6.06 2.69 8.82
C GLN A 195 -5.86 1.54 9.80
N ALA A 196 -4.93 0.64 9.52
CA ALA A 196 -4.66 -0.54 10.35
C ALA A 196 -3.96 -0.21 11.69
N GLY A 197 -3.44 1.02 11.86
CA GLY A 197 -2.84 1.52 13.10
C GLY A 197 -3.81 2.20 14.06
N TRP A 198 -5.07 2.34 13.70
CA TRP A 198 -6.12 2.98 14.53
C TRP A 198 -6.83 2.00 15.48
N GLY A 199 -6.32 0.79 15.61
CA GLY A 199 -6.79 -0.19 16.59
C GLY A 199 -6.01 -0.07 17.90
N ASP A 200 -6.71 0.14 19.00
CA ASP A 200 -6.33 0.24 20.41
C ASP A 200 -4.85 0.52 20.74
N PRO A 201 -4.55 1.61 21.47
CA PRO A 201 -3.30 1.68 22.21
C PRO A 201 -3.28 0.45 23.13
N GLN A 202 -2.24 -0.38 23.01
CA GLN A 202 -2.01 -1.59 23.79
C GLN A 202 -2.64 -1.46 25.18
N SER A 203 -3.75 -2.14 25.39
CA SER A 203 -4.25 -2.40 26.72
C SER A 203 -3.14 -3.15 27.43
N GLN A 204 -2.44 -2.46 28.29
CA GLN A 204 -1.54 -3.07 29.25
C GLN A 204 -2.42 -3.90 30.18
N GLU A 205 -2.65 -5.14 29.84
CA GLU A 205 -3.08 -6.12 30.81
C GLU A 205 -1.85 -6.55 31.56
N GLY A 206 -1.80 -6.05 32.82
CA GLY A 206 -0.82 -6.39 33.83
C GLY A 206 -1.00 -7.79 34.37
#